data_ddcdb74a1556c68823fe8ff2ec627fa2
#
_entry.id   ddcdb74a1556c68823fe8ff2ec627fa2
#
_cell.length_a   1.000
_cell.length_b   1.000
_cell.length_c   1.000
_cell.angle_alpha   90.00
_cell.angle_beta   90.00
_cell.angle_gamma   90.00
#
_symmetry.space_group_name_H-M   'P 1'
#
loop_
_entity.id
_entity.type
_entity.pdbx_description
1 polymer ?
#
loop_
_entity_poly.entity_id
_entity_poly.type
_entity_poly.pdbx_seq_one_letter_code
_entity_poly.pdbx_strand_id
1 'polypeptide(L)'
;MSAEKEIVNYWYNKKGLFTINNIKTSSNRDAGILALKFDNDRVNEVFHIEVSCSLTNNIAETTNLDKSVSAIVNEKFDDKKILDAVNNHIKNFSIQKSKIKRIMILGAVPKSRKSEIIRKFNEKDVEIIEFENILYDVLEQLDTQYYKNDIIRTLQLAKFLLLSEPTKLAKLLSNDAFTSNLRKEFLTNILNNDEIVKEFRKTNVERLGAILKSSGLKAPELAEMLENNVLNKKTRKAFLNSLMGQEATRKGISKQKRVKKVNVSLGKFF
;
A
#
# COMPACT_ATOMS: atom_id res chain seq x y z
N MET A 1 19.78 -17.59 0.90
CA MET A 1 18.43 -17.33 1.46
C MET A 1 17.59 -16.71 0.36
N SER A 2 16.27 -16.91 0.30
CA SER A 2 15.45 -16.24 -0.72
C SER A 2 15.26 -14.77 -0.38
N ALA A 3 14.91 -13.95 -1.39
CA ALA A 3 14.69 -12.52 -1.20
C ALA A 3 13.59 -12.24 -0.17
N GLU A 4 12.52 -13.02 -0.21
CA GLU A 4 11.40 -12.89 0.71
C GLU A 4 11.83 -13.14 2.16
N LYS A 5 12.64 -14.17 2.39
CA LYS A 5 13.17 -14.46 3.74
C LYS A 5 14.08 -13.36 4.26
N GLU A 6 14.88 -12.73 3.40
CA GLU A 6 15.74 -11.61 3.79
C GLU A 6 14.92 -10.36 4.15
N ILE A 7 13.86 -10.08 3.40
CA ILE A 7 12.94 -8.98 3.70
C ILE A 7 12.24 -9.22 5.05
N VAL A 8 11.72 -10.43 5.27
CA VAL A 8 11.08 -10.83 6.53
C VAL A 8 12.05 -10.73 7.70
N ASN A 9 13.27 -11.22 7.52
CA ASN A 9 14.33 -11.12 8.52
C ASN A 9 14.61 -9.65 8.89
N TYR A 10 14.79 -8.81 7.90
CA TYR A 10 14.99 -7.38 8.10
C TYR A 10 13.83 -6.74 8.88
N TRP A 11 12.58 -7.07 8.50
CA TRP A 11 11.38 -6.54 9.13
C TRP A 11 11.28 -6.90 10.62
N TYR A 12 11.54 -8.17 10.99
CA TYR A 12 11.55 -8.59 12.39
C TYR A 12 12.69 -7.93 13.19
N ASN A 13 13.89 -7.81 12.61
CA ASN A 13 14.99 -7.10 13.25
C ASN A 13 14.67 -5.61 13.49
N LYS A 14 14.01 -4.96 12.55
CA LYS A 14 13.55 -3.56 12.74
C LYS A 14 12.49 -3.41 13.83
N LYS A 15 11.71 -4.46 14.09
CA LYS A 15 10.76 -4.51 15.21
C LYS A 15 11.43 -4.86 16.56
N GLY A 16 12.75 -4.92 16.61
CA GLY A 16 13.51 -5.18 17.84
C GLY A 16 13.59 -6.66 18.23
N LEU A 17 13.28 -7.60 17.31
CA LEU A 17 13.47 -9.01 17.57
C LEU A 17 14.83 -9.47 17.05
N PHE A 18 15.47 -10.37 17.78
CA PHE A 18 16.67 -11.07 17.31
C PHE A 18 16.26 -12.26 16.44
N THR A 19 16.82 -12.38 15.23
CA THR A 19 16.45 -13.44 14.30
C THR A 19 17.59 -14.42 14.06
N ILE A 20 17.24 -15.70 13.99
CA ILE A 20 18.13 -16.80 13.62
C ILE A 20 17.65 -17.38 12.28
N ASN A 21 18.50 -17.28 11.27
CA ASN A 21 18.21 -17.72 9.91
C ASN A 21 19.01 -18.98 9.55
N ASN A 22 18.68 -19.58 8.39
CA ASN A 22 19.40 -20.74 7.86
C ASN A 22 19.40 -21.95 8.81
N ILE A 23 18.33 -22.12 9.57
CA ILE A 23 18.14 -23.27 10.43
C ILE A 23 17.97 -24.49 9.52
N LYS A 24 18.83 -25.47 9.67
CA LYS A 24 18.79 -26.70 8.87
C LYS A 24 18.41 -27.90 9.72
N THR A 25 17.50 -28.71 9.18
CA THR A 25 17.19 -30.02 9.74
C THR A 25 18.36 -31.01 9.49
N SER A 26 18.34 -32.16 10.15
CA SER A 26 19.30 -33.25 9.92
C SER A 26 19.33 -33.74 8.46
N SER A 27 18.26 -33.50 7.69
CA SER A 27 18.19 -33.80 6.25
C SER A 27 18.50 -32.58 5.36
N ASN A 28 19.16 -31.55 5.89
CA ASN A 28 19.53 -30.31 5.22
C ASN A 28 18.33 -29.50 4.68
N ARG A 29 17.10 -29.81 5.13
CA ARG A 29 15.90 -29.03 4.81
C ARG A 29 15.90 -27.75 5.64
N ASP A 30 15.42 -26.67 5.07
CA ASP A 30 15.24 -25.39 5.75
C ASP A 30 14.06 -25.46 6.72
N ALA A 31 14.28 -25.01 7.96
CA ALA A 31 13.29 -24.99 9.03
C ALA A 31 12.80 -23.54 9.35
N GLY A 32 12.86 -22.64 8.39
CA GLY A 32 12.32 -21.28 8.53
C GLY A 32 13.26 -20.32 9.26
N ILE A 33 12.64 -19.35 9.92
CA ILE A 33 13.28 -18.30 10.70
C ILE A 33 12.79 -18.40 12.15
N LEU A 34 13.68 -18.29 13.12
CA LEU A 34 13.31 -18.04 14.52
C LEU A 34 13.48 -16.57 14.83
N ALA A 35 12.45 -15.93 15.38
CA ALA A 35 12.56 -14.59 15.93
C ALA A 35 12.34 -14.63 17.44
N LEU A 36 13.24 -13.99 18.18
CA LEU A 36 13.30 -13.99 19.64
C LEU A 36 13.08 -12.57 20.12
N LYS A 37 12.13 -12.40 21.02
CA LYS A 37 11.90 -11.14 21.74
C LYS A 37 12.53 -11.24 23.11
N PHE A 38 13.45 -10.33 23.39
CA PHE A 38 14.10 -10.26 24.69
C PHE A 38 13.42 -9.23 25.60
N ASP A 39 13.37 -9.57 26.87
CA ASP A 39 13.00 -8.66 27.94
C ASP A 39 13.98 -8.88 29.10
N ASN A 40 14.73 -7.83 29.48
CA ASN A 40 15.76 -7.88 30.53
C ASN A 40 16.70 -9.09 30.39
N ASP A 41 17.33 -9.26 29.22
CA ASP A 41 18.26 -10.34 28.86
C ASP A 41 17.66 -11.76 28.86
N ARG A 42 16.35 -11.89 28.97
CA ARG A 42 15.65 -13.17 28.88
C ARG A 42 14.77 -13.20 27.65
N VAL A 43 14.69 -14.37 27.01
CA VAL A 43 13.75 -14.57 25.90
C VAL A 43 12.35 -14.66 26.46
N ASN A 44 11.51 -13.68 26.10
CA ASN A 44 10.11 -13.60 26.53
C ASN A 44 9.17 -14.31 25.54
N GLU A 45 9.39 -14.12 24.25
CA GLU A 45 8.57 -14.73 23.19
C GLU A 45 9.47 -15.34 22.11
N VAL A 46 9.03 -16.45 21.54
CA VAL A 46 9.67 -17.12 20.43
C VAL A 46 8.67 -17.27 19.30
N PHE A 47 9.09 -16.88 18.10
CA PHE A 47 8.31 -17.01 16.89
C PHE A 47 9.03 -17.96 15.93
N HIS A 48 8.34 -19.03 15.50
CA HIS A 48 8.77 -19.86 14.40
C HIS A 48 8.05 -19.42 13.13
N ILE A 49 8.80 -18.94 12.15
CA ILE A 49 8.29 -18.23 10.98
C ILE A 49 8.65 -19.01 9.72
N GLU A 50 7.65 -19.42 8.99
CA GLU A 50 7.79 -20.00 7.66
C GLU A 50 7.37 -19.00 6.59
N VAL A 51 8.23 -18.82 5.58
CA VAL A 51 7.99 -17.92 4.44
C VAL A 51 7.73 -18.75 3.20
N SER A 52 6.51 -18.69 2.70
CA SER A 52 6.05 -19.55 1.60
C SER A 52 5.11 -18.81 0.64
N CYS A 53 5.60 -17.69 0.07
CA CYS A 53 4.81 -16.84 -0.82
C CYS A 53 4.24 -17.60 -2.04
N SER A 54 4.96 -18.58 -2.57
CA SER A 54 4.52 -19.40 -3.70
C SER A 54 3.35 -20.34 -3.41
N LEU A 55 3.14 -20.72 -2.13
CA LEU A 55 2.03 -21.60 -1.75
C LEU A 55 0.66 -20.94 -1.81
N THR A 56 0.60 -19.62 -1.88
CA THR A 56 -0.66 -18.87 -1.85
C THR A 56 -1.61 -19.29 -2.95
N ASN A 57 -1.13 -19.46 -4.18
CA ASN A 57 -1.95 -19.87 -5.31
C ASN A 57 -2.50 -21.29 -5.10
N ASN A 58 -1.67 -22.22 -4.64
CA ASN A 58 -2.08 -23.60 -4.39
C ASN A 58 -3.17 -23.70 -3.30
N ILE A 59 -3.06 -22.88 -2.25
CA ILE A 59 -4.04 -22.80 -1.17
C ILE A 59 -5.34 -22.15 -1.68
N ALA A 60 -5.24 -21.11 -2.49
CA ALA A 60 -6.38 -20.39 -3.02
C ALA A 60 -7.24 -21.22 -4.00
N GLU A 61 -6.61 -22.10 -4.77
CA GLU A 61 -7.25 -22.91 -5.80
C GLU A 61 -7.77 -24.27 -5.30
N THR A 62 -7.36 -24.69 -4.09
CA THR A 62 -7.73 -26.01 -3.58
C THR A 62 -9.22 -26.13 -3.30
N THR A 63 -9.79 -27.29 -3.65
CA THR A 63 -11.18 -27.63 -3.34
C THR A 63 -11.37 -28.11 -1.90
N ASN A 64 -10.31 -28.63 -1.26
CA ASN A 64 -10.33 -29.10 0.12
C ASN A 64 -9.29 -28.36 0.96
N LEU A 65 -9.73 -27.20 1.47
CA LEU A 65 -8.85 -26.29 2.24
C LEU A 65 -8.37 -26.93 3.55
N ASP A 66 -9.20 -27.65 4.27
CA ASP A 66 -8.82 -28.29 5.53
C ASP A 66 -7.67 -29.29 5.36
N LYS A 67 -7.77 -30.14 4.34
CA LYS A 67 -6.73 -31.12 4.04
C LYS A 67 -5.42 -30.42 3.63
N SER A 68 -5.50 -29.41 2.79
CA SER A 68 -4.33 -28.66 2.31
C SER A 68 -3.65 -27.91 3.45
N VAL A 69 -4.39 -27.21 4.30
CA VAL A 69 -3.85 -26.51 5.46
C VAL A 69 -3.22 -27.47 6.44
N SER A 70 -3.88 -28.60 6.74
CA SER A 70 -3.33 -29.61 7.63
C SER A 70 -2.03 -30.22 7.09
N ALA A 71 -1.95 -30.48 5.79
CA ALA A 71 -0.72 -31.00 5.16
C ALA A 71 0.43 -29.99 5.26
N ILE A 72 0.15 -28.72 5.00
CA ILE A 72 1.14 -27.63 5.09
C ILE A 72 1.63 -27.45 6.53
N VAL A 73 0.72 -27.40 7.50
CA VAL A 73 1.09 -27.21 8.91
C VAL A 73 1.94 -28.41 9.39
N ASN A 74 1.52 -29.62 9.07
CA ASN A 74 2.29 -30.83 9.41
C ASN A 74 3.69 -30.78 8.78
N GLU A 75 3.78 -30.39 7.50
CA GLU A 75 5.05 -30.32 6.78
C GLU A 75 5.99 -29.23 7.32
N LYS A 76 5.45 -28.06 7.66
CA LYS A 76 6.24 -26.86 7.98
C LYS A 76 6.49 -26.65 9.48
N PHE A 77 5.61 -27.17 10.33
CA PHE A 77 5.68 -26.91 11.77
C PHE A 77 5.69 -28.17 12.63
N ASP A 78 5.03 -29.26 12.21
CA ASP A 78 4.87 -30.46 13.03
C ASP A 78 5.80 -31.61 12.61
N ASP A 79 6.56 -31.47 11.51
CA ASP A 79 7.57 -32.46 11.12
C ASP A 79 8.62 -32.59 12.23
N LYS A 80 8.87 -33.82 12.68
CA LYS A 80 9.79 -34.12 13.78
C LYS A 80 11.19 -33.53 13.58
N LYS A 81 11.71 -33.58 12.35
CA LYS A 81 13.02 -33.00 12.04
C LYS A 81 13.07 -31.48 12.16
N ILE A 82 11.97 -30.82 11.81
CA ILE A 82 11.82 -29.36 11.97
C ILE A 82 11.74 -29.02 13.45
N LEU A 83 10.88 -29.71 14.21
CA LEU A 83 10.76 -29.52 15.66
C LEU A 83 12.10 -29.73 16.38
N ASP A 84 12.84 -30.79 16.03
CA ASP A 84 14.14 -31.05 16.61
C ASP A 84 15.16 -29.94 16.27
N ALA A 85 15.18 -29.47 15.02
CA ALA A 85 16.06 -28.37 14.61
C ALA A 85 15.74 -27.07 15.37
N VAL A 86 14.46 -26.69 15.45
CA VAL A 86 13.98 -25.52 16.17
C VAL A 86 14.33 -25.63 17.67
N ASN A 87 14.00 -26.76 18.30
CA ASN A 87 14.28 -27.00 19.73
C ASN A 87 15.78 -26.94 20.05
N ASN A 88 16.64 -27.48 19.18
CA ASN A 88 18.09 -27.44 19.38
C ASN A 88 18.64 -26.00 19.41
N HIS A 89 18.09 -25.11 18.58
CA HIS A 89 18.46 -23.70 18.61
C HIS A 89 17.93 -22.99 19.84
N ILE A 90 16.69 -23.29 20.26
CA ILE A 90 16.07 -22.68 21.43
C ILE A 90 16.72 -23.10 22.75
N LYS A 91 17.22 -24.34 22.85
CA LYS A 91 17.94 -24.84 24.05
C LYS A 91 19.15 -23.99 24.44
N ASN A 92 19.78 -23.32 23.48
CA ASN A 92 20.94 -22.46 23.69
C ASN A 92 20.58 -21.14 24.40
N PHE A 93 19.30 -20.81 24.45
CA PHE A 93 18.77 -19.65 25.15
C PHE A 93 18.02 -20.14 26.38
N SER A 94 18.29 -19.60 27.56
CA SER A 94 17.61 -19.98 28.82
C SER A 94 16.13 -19.60 28.80
N ILE A 95 15.34 -20.30 28.01
CA ILE A 95 13.93 -19.98 27.75
C ILE A 95 13.06 -20.53 28.87
N GLN A 96 12.43 -19.66 29.63
CA GLN A 96 11.33 -20.04 30.54
C GLN A 96 10.13 -20.39 29.66
N LYS A 97 9.70 -21.67 29.67
CA LYS A 97 8.43 -22.25 29.13
C LYS A 97 7.53 -21.33 28.25
N SER A 98 8.09 -20.59 27.32
CA SER A 98 7.30 -19.79 26.40
C SER A 98 6.73 -20.67 25.30
N LYS A 99 5.44 -20.56 25.03
CA LYS A 99 4.81 -21.22 23.87
C LYS A 99 5.40 -20.61 22.60
N ILE A 100 5.95 -21.44 21.72
CA ILE A 100 6.43 -20.99 20.40
C ILE A 100 5.21 -20.56 19.58
N LYS A 101 5.17 -19.30 19.19
CA LYS A 101 4.16 -18.78 18.26
C LYS A 101 4.56 -19.19 16.83
N ARG A 102 3.62 -19.74 16.10
CA ARG A 102 3.82 -20.21 14.73
C ARG A 102 3.27 -19.19 13.76
N ILE A 103 4.07 -18.74 12.81
CA ILE A 103 3.69 -17.75 11.83
C ILE A 103 3.98 -18.29 10.43
N MET A 104 2.95 -18.25 9.57
CA MET A 104 3.09 -18.55 8.15
C MET A 104 2.98 -17.24 7.36
N ILE A 105 4.00 -16.91 6.59
CA ILE A 105 3.99 -15.77 5.69
C ILE A 105 3.64 -16.28 4.29
N LEU A 106 2.50 -15.83 3.80
CA LEU A 106 1.98 -16.12 2.47
C LEU A 106 2.13 -14.89 1.56
N GLY A 107 2.06 -15.07 0.24
CA GLY A 107 1.85 -13.99 -0.71
C GLY A 107 0.46 -13.35 -0.56
N ALA A 108 0.04 -12.60 -1.58
CA ALA A 108 -1.29 -11.98 -1.58
C ALA A 108 -2.41 -13.03 -1.53
N VAL A 109 -3.18 -13.06 -0.46
CA VAL A 109 -4.30 -13.99 -0.30
C VAL A 109 -5.54 -13.43 -1.00
N PRO A 110 -6.22 -14.20 -1.89
CA PRO A 110 -7.42 -13.73 -2.59
C PRO A 110 -8.49 -13.25 -1.63
N LYS A 111 -8.99 -12.03 -1.83
CA LYS A 111 -10.00 -11.38 -0.96
C LYS A 111 -11.24 -12.27 -0.73
N SER A 112 -11.66 -13.01 -1.75
CA SER A 112 -12.86 -13.90 -1.70
C SER A 112 -12.73 -15.06 -0.71
N ARG A 113 -11.50 -15.54 -0.41
CA ARG A 113 -11.24 -16.68 0.48
C ARG A 113 -10.41 -16.33 1.70
N LYS A 114 -10.01 -15.08 1.86
CA LYS A 114 -9.08 -14.63 2.89
C LYS A 114 -9.52 -15.00 4.31
N SER A 115 -10.75 -14.68 4.66
CA SER A 115 -11.28 -14.97 5.99
C SER A 115 -11.33 -16.48 6.29
N GLU A 116 -11.67 -17.29 5.30
CA GLU A 116 -11.70 -18.74 5.42
C GLU A 116 -10.29 -19.31 5.64
N ILE A 117 -9.32 -18.89 4.83
CA ILE A 117 -7.91 -19.34 4.92
C ILE A 117 -7.33 -18.98 6.28
N ILE A 118 -7.45 -17.73 6.71
CA ILE A 118 -6.95 -17.28 8.02
C ILE A 118 -7.59 -18.08 9.15
N ARG A 119 -8.89 -18.29 9.13
CA ARG A 119 -9.59 -19.10 10.13
C ARG A 119 -9.03 -20.52 10.22
N LYS A 120 -8.81 -21.17 9.06
CA LYS A 120 -8.30 -22.56 9.02
C LYS A 120 -6.87 -22.71 9.56
N PHE A 121 -6.00 -21.74 9.33
CA PHE A 121 -4.67 -21.74 9.93
C PHE A 121 -4.73 -21.45 11.43
N ASN A 122 -5.56 -20.50 11.86
CA ASN A 122 -5.75 -20.19 13.27
C ASN A 122 -6.31 -21.38 14.08
N GLU A 123 -7.18 -22.21 13.48
CA GLU A 123 -7.67 -23.48 14.06
C GLU A 123 -6.50 -24.48 14.32
N LYS A 124 -5.34 -24.27 13.68
CA LYS A 124 -4.10 -25.05 13.87
C LYS A 124 -3.01 -24.31 14.67
N ASP A 125 -3.38 -23.27 15.39
CA ASP A 125 -2.43 -22.43 16.14
C ASP A 125 -1.32 -21.80 15.24
N VAL A 126 -1.64 -21.45 13.99
CA VAL A 126 -0.74 -20.79 13.04
C VAL A 126 -1.32 -19.45 12.62
N GLU A 127 -0.61 -18.37 12.89
CA GLU A 127 -0.96 -17.02 12.46
C GLU A 127 -0.54 -16.79 11.01
N ILE A 128 -1.39 -16.14 10.21
CA ILE A 128 -1.06 -15.75 8.83
C ILE A 128 -0.71 -14.28 8.75
N ILE A 129 0.42 -14.00 8.11
CA ILE A 129 0.81 -12.64 7.71
C ILE A 129 0.99 -12.62 6.20
N GLU A 130 0.40 -11.63 5.53
CA GLU A 130 0.62 -11.43 4.09
C GLU A 130 1.95 -10.72 3.84
N PHE A 131 2.74 -11.26 2.93
CA PHE A 131 4.05 -10.71 2.58
C PHE A 131 3.97 -9.28 2.02
N GLU A 132 2.87 -8.94 1.34
CA GLU A 132 2.63 -7.58 0.84
C GLU A 132 2.64 -6.54 1.96
N ASN A 133 2.04 -6.86 3.12
CA ASN A 133 2.02 -5.95 4.27
C ASN A 133 3.44 -5.75 4.83
N ILE A 134 4.23 -6.82 4.89
CA ILE A 134 5.63 -6.74 5.32
C ILE A 134 6.44 -5.90 4.35
N LEU A 135 6.28 -6.13 3.05
CA LEU A 135 6.97 -5.39 2.01
C LEU A 135 6.62 -3.91 2.06
N TYR A 136 5.34 -3.59 2.26
CA TYR A 136 4.87 -2.21 2.42
C TYR A 136 5.51 -1.53 3.64
N ASP A 137 5.46 -2.17 4.83
CA ASP A 137 6.10 -1.66 6.05
C ASP A 137 7.60 -1.42 5.85
N VAL A 138 8.29 -2.36 5.18
CA VAL A 138 9.72 -2.20 4.87
C VAL A 138 9.95 -1.02 3.94
N LEU A 139 9.18 -0.90 2.87
CA LEU A 139 9.30 0.22 1.92
C LEU A 139 9.06 1.57 2.60
N GLU A 140 8.09 1.68 3.49
CA GLU A 140 7.85 2.92 4.25
C GLU A 140 9.06 3.32 5.08
N GLN A 141 9.70 2.36 5.75
CA GLN A 141 10.82 2.60 6.67
C GLN A 141 12.16 2.83 5.97
N LEU A 142 12.28 2.53 4.68
CA LEU A 142 13.53 2.77 3.94
C LEU A 142 13.75 4.29 3.74
N ASP A 143 14.87 4.76 4.27
CA ASP A 143 15.33 6.14 4.20
C ASP A 143 16.58 6.30 3.32
N THR A 144 17.33 7.39 3.49
CA THR A 144 18.54 7.69 2.72
C THR A 144 19.81 7.01 3.23
N GLN A 145 19.77 6.29 4.37
CA GLN A 145 20.94 5.63 4.93
C GLN A 145 21.42 4.48 4.01
N TYR A 146 22.69 4.13 4.13
CA TYR A 146 23.25 3.01 3.39
C TYR A 146 22.88 1.66 4.04
N TYR A 147 22.27 0.78 3.27
CA TYR A 147 21.95 -0.59 3.68
C TYR A 147 22.97 -1.57 3.09
N LYS A 148 23.62 -2.36 3.94
CA LYS A 148 24.59 -3.40 3.52
C LYS A 148 23.93 -4.61 2.85
N ASN A 149 22.67 -4.90 3.17
CA ASN A 149 21.94 -6.00 2.56
C ASN A 149 21.54 -5.61 1.14
N ASP A 150 21.96 -6.37 0.14
CA ASP A 150 21.77 -6.06 -1.27
C ASP A 150 20.28 -6.01 -1.67
N ILE A 151 19.44 -6.87 -1.08
CA ILE A 151 18.01 -6.91 -1.38
C ILE A 151 17.34 -5.65 -0.81
N ILE A 152 17.62 -5.29 0.43
CA ILE A 152 17.11 -4.07 1.06
C ILE A 152 17.61 -2.83 0.33
N ARG A 153 18.88 -2.83 -0.10
CA ARG A 153 19.45 -1.76 -0.91
C ARG A 153 18.76 -1.64 -2.26
N THR A 154 18.47 -2.75 -2.91
CA THR A 154 17.73 -2.76 -4.19
C THR A 154 16.32 -2.19 -4.02
N LEU A 155 15.59 -2.57 -2.95
CA LEU A 155 14.28 -2.00 -2.62
C LEU A 155 14.36 -0.50 -2.37
N GLN A 156 15.39 -0.03 -1.65
CA GLN A 156 15.62 1.39 -1.42
C GLN A 156 15.83 2.14 -2.74
N LEU A 157 16.68 1.62 -3.63
CA LEU A 157 16.91 2.22 -4.94
C LEU A 157 15.65 2.24 -5.80
N ALA A 158 14.86 1.16 -5.78
CA ALA A 158 13.58 1.09 -6.47
C ALA A 158 12.59 2.15 -5.92
N LYS A 159 12.49 2.27 -4.59
CA LYS A 159 11.69 3.32 -3.94
C LYS A 159 12.10 4.71 -4.41
N PHE A 160 13.38 5.04 -4.39
CA PHE A 160 13.87 6.34 -4.83
C PHE A 160 13.63 6.58 -6.31
N LEU A 161 13.86 5.57 -7.16
CA LEU A 161 13.58 5.68 -8.59
C LEU A 161 12.11 6.02 -8.86
N LEU A 162 11.17 5.38 -8.15
CA LEU A 162 9.74 5.60 -8.30
C LEU A 162 9.30 6.97 -7.77
N LEU A 163 9.89 7.43 -6.66
CA LEU A 163 9.46 8.67 -5.98
C LEU A 163 10.22 9.91 -6.43
N SER A 164 11.44 9.77 -7.00
CA SER A 164 12.28 10.92 -7.38
C SER A 164 11.74 11.71 -8.56
N GLU A 165 11.05 11.05 -9.49
CA GLU A 165 10.54 11.67 -10.71
C GLU A 165 9.09 11.25 -10.99
N PRO A 166 8.10 12.08 -10.64
CA PRO A 166 6.68 11.80 -10.92
C PRO A 166 6.36 11.48 -12.39
N THR A 167 7.13 12.07 -13.32
CA THR A 167 7.00 11.81 -14.75
C THR A 167 7.40 10.38 -15.13
N LYS A 168 8.39 9.80 -14.46
CA LYS A 168 8.78 8.38 -14.67
C LYS A 168 7.73 7.44 -14.11
N LEU A 169 7.16 7.77 -12.93
CA LEU A 169 6.04 7.01 -12.37
C LEU A 169 4.83 7.04 -13.31
N ALA A 170 4.46 8.20 -13.85
CA ALA A 170 3.38 8.32 -14.82
C ALA A 170 3.65 7.48 -16.09
N LYS A 171 4.89 7.47 -16.59
CA LYS A 171 5.29 6.61 -17.73
C LYS A 171 5.18 5.12 -17.41
N LEU A 172 5.58 4.70 -16.22
CA LEU A 172 5.42 3.31 -15.78
C LEU A 172 3.94 2.92 -15.74
N LEU A 173 3.08 3.78 -15.20
CA LEU A 173 1.63 3.55 -15.15
C LEU A 173 0.97 3.54 -16.55
N SER A 174 1.56 4.22 -17.54
CA SER A 174 1.09 4.18 -18.93
C SER A 174 1.59 2.99 -19.73
N ASN A 175 2.52 2.19 -19.19
CA ASN A 175 3.05 0.98 -19.81
C ASN A 175 1.98 -0.11 -19.95
N ASP A 176 2.06 -0.95 -20.99
CA ASP A 176 1.13 -2.04 -21.26
C ASP A 176 1.11 -3.13 -20.18
N ALA A 177 2.17 -3.21 -19.35
CA ALA A 177 2.19 -4.05 -18.16
C ALA A 177 1.09 -3.69 -17.14
N PHE A 178 0.61 -2.43 -17.14
CA PHE A 178 -0.53 -2.01 -16.34
C PHE A 178 -1.81 -2.13 -17.17
N THR A 179 -2.61 -3.13 -16.86
CA THR A 179 -3.92 -3.31 -17.51
C THR A 179 -4.84 -2.12 -17.26
N SER A 180 -5.81 -1.91 -18.14
CA SER A 180 -6.83 -0.85 -17.98
C SER A 180 -7.52 -0.89 -16.60
N ASN A 181 -7.79 -2.09 -16.09
CA ASN A 181 -8.41 -2.27 -14.78
C ASN A 181 -7.50 -1.82 -13.63
N LEU A 182 -6.21 -2.19 -13.66
CA LEU A 182 -5.24 -1.75 -12.65
C LEU A 182 -5.05 -0.23 -12.65
N ARG A 183 -4.99 0.39 -13.84
CA ARG A 183 -4.94 1.86 -13.95
C ARG A 183 -6.17 2.52 -13.35
N LYS A 184 -7.36 2.00 -13.64
CA LYS A 184 -8.62 2.50 -13.09
C LYS A 184 -8.66 2.36 -11.56
N GLU A 185 -8.26 1.21 -11.04
CA GLU A 185 -8.19 0.96 -9.58
C GLU A 185 -7.19 1.90 -8.91
N PHE A 186 -6.00 2.09 -9.49
CA PHE A 186 -5.00 3.02 -8.98
C PHE A 186 -5.52 4.45 -8.92
N LEU A 187 -6.11 4.96 -10.00
CA LEU A 187 -6.70 6.29 -10.04
C LEU A 187 -7.85 6.45 -9.04
N THR A 188 -8.69 5.43 -8.90
CA THR A 188 -9.78 5.43 -7.91
C THR A 188 -9.24 5.51 -6.49
N ASN A 189 -8.20 4.74 -6.16
CA ASN A 189 -7.57 4.77 -4.84
C ASN A 189 -6.92 6.12 -4.54
N ILE A 190 -6.26 6.75 -5.51
CA ILE A 190 -5.72 8.11 -5.36
C ILE A 190 -6.84 9.11 -5.08
N LEU A 191 -7.92 9.07 -5.85
CA LEU A 191 -9.05 9.99 -5.69
C LEU A 191 -9.86 9.77 -4.41
N ASN A 192 -9.77 8.58 -3.81
CA ASN A 192 -10.39 8.25 -2.52
C ASN A 192 -9.47 8.51 -1.32
N ASN A 193 -8.22 8.88 -1.53
CA ASN A 193 -7.30 9.22 -0.44
C ASN A 193 -7.53 10.65 0.03
N ASP A 194 -8.03 10.81 1.26
CA ASP A 194 -8.40 12.11 1.83
C ASP A 194 -7.23 13.09 1.92
N GLU A 195 -6.01 12.62 2.16
CA GLU A 195 -4.82 13.48 2.23
C GLU A 195 -4.45 14.01 0.85
N ILE A 196 -4.45 13.14 -0.16
CA ILE A 196 -4.19 13.53 -1.55
C ILE A 196 -5.28 14.49 -2.03
N VAL A 197 -6.56 14.22 -1.71
CA VAL A 197 -7.69 15.09 -2.08
C VAL A 197 -7.63 16.44 -1.37
N LYS A 198 -7.21 16.49 -0.11
CA LYS A 198 -7.00 17.76 0.63
C LYS A 198 -5.88 18.58 0.00
N GLU A 199 -4.76 17.94 -0.32
CA GLU A 199 -3.64 18.61 -0.99
C GLU A 199 -4.03 19.12 -2.38
N PHE A 200 -4.78 18.32 -3.14
CA PHE A 200 -5.36 18.73 -4.42
C PHE A 200 -6.29 19.93 -4.28
N ARG A 201 -7.15 19.99 -3.26
CA ARG A 201 -8.04 21.14 -3.01
C ARG A 201 -7.26 22.38 -2.62
N LYS A 202 -6.20 22.24 -1.84
CA LYS A 202 -5.42 23.34 -1.29
C LYS A 202 -4.56 24.04 -2.35
N THR A 203 -4.03 23.28 -3.31
CA THR A 203 -3.04 23.77 -4.28
C THR A 203 -3.57 23.96 -5.70
N ASN A 204 -4.75 23.46 -6.08
CA ASN A 204 -5.03 23.16 -7.49
C ASN A 204 -6.43 23.46 -8.02
N VAL A 205 -7.20 24.38 -7.46
CA VAL A 205 -8.43 24.87 -8.15
C VAL A 205 -8.08 25.39 -9.56
N GLU A 206 -6.94 26.08 -9.69
CA GLU A 206 -6.45 26.58 -10.98
C GLU A 206 -5.97 25.47 -11.89
N ARG A 207 -5.27 24.43 -11.35
CA ARG A 207 -4.79 23.28 -12.14
C ARG A 207 -5.94 22.35 -12.55
N LEU A 208 -6.95 22.16 -11.70
CA LEU A 208 -8.17 21.44 -12.08
C LEU A 208 -8.87 22.15 -13.25
N GLY A 209 -8.96 23.48 -13.18
CA GLY A 209 -9.44 24.29 -14.29
C GLY A 209 -8.60 24.15 -15.57
N ALA A 210 -7.28 24.05 -15.45
CA ALA A 210 -6.37 23.80 -16.57
C ALA A 210 -6.56 22.39 -17.15
N ILE A 211 -6.70 21.37 -16.32
CA ILE A 211 -6.97 19.96 -16.74
C ILE A 211 -8.30 19.88 -17.50
N LEU A 212 -9.36 20.49 -16.96
CA LEU A 212 -10.67 20.53 -17.62
C LEU A 212 -10.61 21.28 -18.96
N LYS A 213 -9.82 22.36 -19.05
CA LYS A 213 -9.60 23.09 -20.31
C LYS A 213 -8.79 22.26 -21.31
N SER A 214 -7.75 21.55 -20.86
CA SER A 214 -6.89 20.71 -21.73
C SER A 214 -7.56 19.40 -22.17
N SER A 215 -8.64 18.98 -21.51
CA SER A 215 -9.39 17.78 -21.88
C SER A 215 -10.12 17.89 -23.23
N GLY A 216 -10.17 19.09 -23.82
CA GLY A 216 -10.85 19.33 -25.10
C GLY A 216 -12.38 19.22 -25.02
N LEU A 217 -12.95 19.10 -23.82
CA LEU A 217 -14.40 19.05 -23.63
C LEU A 217 -15.05 20.35 -24.09
N LYS A 218 -16.03 20.24 -24.98
CA LYS A 218 -16.86 21.38 -25.39
C LYS A 218 -17.82 21.77 -24.28
N ALA A 219 -18.31 22.99 -24.31
CA ALA A 219 -19.22 23.50 -23.26
C ALA A 219 -20.44 22.59 -22.98
N PRO A 220 -21.10 21.97 -23.96
CA PRO A 220 -22.19 21.02 -23.70
C PRO A 220 -21.71 19.76 -22.96
N GLU A 221 -20.59 19.19 -23.36
CA GLU A 221 -20.00 17.97 -22.77
C GLU A 221 -19.54 18.23 -21.32
N LEU A 222 -18.96 19.40 -21.08
CA LEU A 222 -18.60 19.85 -19.71
C LEU A 222 -19.83 20.03 -18.83
N ALA A 223 -20.91 20.63 -19.37
CA ALA A 223 -22.16 20.81 -18.64
C ALA A 223 -22.80 19.46 -18.30
N GLU A 224 -22.84 18.52 -19.23
CA GLU A 224 -23.35 17.17 -19.05
C GLU A 224 -22.52 16.40 -17.99
N MET A 225 -21.19 16.48 -18.07
CA MET A 225 -20.29 15.89 -17.09
C MET A 225 -20.53 16.43 -15.67
N LEU A 226 -20.68 17.75 -15.55
CA LEU A 226 -20.97 18.40 -14.26
C LEU A 226 -22.35 18.00 -13.74
N GLU A 227 -23.36 17.96 -14.60
CA GLU A 227 -24.73 17.59 -14.22
C GLU A 227 -24.81 16.13 -13.74
N ASN A 228 -24.15 15.20 -14.43
CA ASN A 228 -24.25 13.79 -14.14
C ASN A 228 -23.37 13.32 -12.98
N ASN A 229 -22.22 13.97 -12.75
CA ASN A 229 -21.21 13.47 -11.81
C ASN A 229 -20.96 14.37 -10.60
N VAL A 230 -21.31 15.66 -10.67
CA VAL A 230 -20.97 16.65 -9.62
C VAL A 230 -22.21 17.29 -9.01
N LEU A 231 -23.18 17.65 -9.84
CA LEU A 231 -24.36 18.38 -9.41
C LEU A 231 -25.53 17.43 -9.09
N ASN A 232 -26.16 17.63 -7.95
CA ASN A 232 -27.42 16.96 -7.60
C ASN A 232 -28.58 17.98 -7.62
N LYS A 233 -29.83 17.50 -7.48
CA LYS A 233 -31.04 18.37 -7.50
C LYS A 233 -30.96 19.56 -6.55
N LYS A 234 -30.26 19.41 -5.39
CA LYS A 234 -30.13 20.48 -4.39
C LYS A 234 -29.02 21.47 -4.74
N THR A 235 -27.87 20.99 -5.25
CA THR A 235 -26.71 21.85 -5.54
C THR A 235 -26.78 22.55 -6.89
N ARG A 236 -27.52 21.98 -7.87
CA ARG A 236 -27.67 22.54 -9.23
C ARG A 236 -28.16 23.99 -9.25
N LYS A 237 -29.25 24.27 -8.53
CA LYS A 237 -29.83 25.64 -8.50
C LYS A 237 -28.88 26.65 -7.86
N ALA A 238 -28.22 26.26 -6.76
CA ALA A 238 -27.23 27.08 -6.08
C ALA A 238 -26.02 27.39 -6.97
N PHE A 239 -25.51 26.38 -7.70
CA PHE A 239 -24.40 26.52 -8.64
C PHE A 239 -24.75 27.49 -9.78
N LEU A 240 -25.90 27.32 -10.43
CA LEU A 240 -26.36 28.22 -11.51
C LEU A 240 -26.53 29.64 -11.02
N ASN A 241 -27.16 29.86 -9.85
CA ASN A 241 -27.30 31.16 -9.26
C ASN A 241 -25.97 31.85 -8.95
N SER A 242 -24.97 31.06 -8.46
CA SER A 242 -23.62 31.56 -8.21
C SER A 242 -22.93 32.00 -9.50
N LEU A 243 -23.02 31.23 -10.58
CA LEU A 243 -22.47 31.59 -11.89
C LEU A 243 -23.10 32.87 -12.45
N MET A 244 -24.44 32.97 -12.40
CA MET A 244 -25.15 34.16 -12.86
C MET A 244 -24.80 35.40 -12.03
N GLY A 245 -24.65 35.25 -10.71
CA GLY A 245 -24.21 36.32 -9.82
C GLY A 245 -22.80 36.82 -10.15
N GLN A 246 -21.86 35.92 -10.43
CA GLN A 246 -20.51 36.29 -10.85
C GLN A 246 -20.48 37.00 -12.20
N GLU A 247 -21.33 36.62 -13.15
CA GLU A 247 -21.44 37.28 -14.44
C GLU A 247 -22.02 38.68 -14.33
N ALA A 248 -23.04 38.84 -13.50
CA ALA A 248 -23.65 40.15 -13.20
C ALA A 248 -22.62 41.10 -12.56
N THR A 249 -21.81 40.60 -11.60
CA THR A 249 -20.76 41.37 -10.95
C THR A 249 -19.67 41.79 -11.96
N ARG A 250 -19.25 40.90 -12.85
CA ARG A 250 -18.26 41.20 -13.90
C ARG A 250 -18.80 42.27 -14.87
N LYS A 251 -20.06 42.17 -15.28
CA LYS A 251 -20.72 43.20 -16.14
C LYS A 251 -20.84 44.56 -15.42
N GLY A 252 -21.12 44.56 -14.12
CA GLY A 252 -21.14 45.78 -13.30
C GLY A 252 -19.78 46.48 -13.22
N ILE A 253 -18.71 45.72 -12.96
CA ILE A 253 -17.33 46.25 -12.92
C ILE A 253 -16.91 46.81 -14.29
N SER A 254 -17.28 46.15 -15.38
CA SER A 254 -16.95 46.61 -16.73
C SER A 254 -17.66 47.92 -17.09
N LYS A 255 -18.91 48.10 -16.62
CA LYS A 255 -19.68 49.37 -16.76
C LYS A 255 -19.03 50.51 -15.95
N GLN A 256 -18.64 50.26 -14.69
CA GLN A 256 -17.96 51.27 -13.86
C GLN A 256 -16.61 51.70 -14.45
N LYS A 257 -15.83 50.78 -15.01
CA LYS A 257 -14.57 51.12 -15.71
C LYS A 257 -14.79 51.95 -16.96
N ARG A 258 -15.86 51.73 -17.72
CA ARG A 258 -16.24 52.55 -18.86
C ARG A 258 -16.67 53.97 -18.45
N VAL A 259 -17.48 54.12 -17.40
CA VAL A 259 -17.90 55.44 -16.87
C VAL A 259 -16.70 56.22 -16.35
N LYS A 260 -15.77 55.61 -15.62
CA LYS A 260 -14.53 56.27 -15.17
C LYS A 260 -13.63 56.72 -16.35
N LYS A 261 -13.53 55.95 -17.44
CA LYS A 261 -12.78 56.39 -18.64
C LYS A 261 -13.42 57.59 -19.34
N VAL A 262 -14.72 57.65 -19.41
CA VAL A 262 -15.44 58.81 -19.99
C VAL A 262 -15.25 60.06 -19.16
N ASN A 263 -15.34 59.97 -17.82
CA ASN A 263 -15.15 61.12 -16.93
C ASN A 263 -13.70 61.67 -16.93
N VAL A 264 -12.69 60.83 -17.12
CA VAL A 264 -11.30 61.29 -17.25
C VAL A 264 -11.03 61.96 -18.60
N SER A 265 -11.78 61.59 -19.64
CA SER A 265 -11.72 62.23 -20.96
C SER A 265 -12.33 63.62 -20.96
N LEU A 266 -13.42 63.83 -20.22
CA LEU A 266 -14.08 65.15 -20.10
C LEU A 266 -13.30 66.15 -19.20
N GLY A 267 -12.57 65.65 -18.17
CA GLY A 267 -11.75 66.49 -17.30
C GLY A 267 -10.47 67.06 -17.92
N LYS A 268 -10.15 66.70 -19.18
CA LYS A 268 -9.04 67.25 -19.95
C LYS A 268 -9.41 68.43 -20.88
N PHE A 269 -10.67 68.81 -20.89
CA PHE A 269 -11.18 69.86 -21.77
C PHE A 269 -11.68 71.12 -20.99
N PHE A 270 -11.39 71.22 -19.69
CA PHE A 270 -11.61 72.38 -18.89
C PHE A 270 -10.34 72.82 -18.15
#